data_51b8b4bafd2f30a50a94734dee444fc2
#
_entry.id   51b8b4bafd2f30a50a94734dee444fc2
#
_cell.length_a   1.000
_cell.length_b   1.000
_cell.length_c   1.000
_cell.angle_alpha   90.00
_cell.angle_beta   90.00
_cell.angle_gamma   90.00
#
_symmetry.space_group_name_H-M   'P 1'
#
loop_
_entity.id
_entity.type
_entity.pdbx_description
1 polymer ?
#
loop_
_entity_poly.entity_id
_entity_poly.type
_entity_poly.pdbx_seq_one_letter_code
_entity_poly.pdbx_strand_id
1 'polypeptide(L)'
;KIKGKKVNGKQMRTSTIERITNETKVNLVLNLDGVGRGKIKTNIPFFDHMLEQLTFHSSVDLELNARGDIDIDFHHSVEDCGICLGKAFMEALGDKKGINRYGFFLLPMDDALIRVALDFSGRSFLSWKVNFPSTRVGNFDLELVREFFNAFSTNSGATLHVEMLDGFNSHHISEAIFKAMGKSIKMAVAINKDVEIIPSTKGLSLIHISEPTRL
;
A
#
# COMPACT_ATOMS: atom_id res chain seq x y z
N LYS A 1 -17.33 -15.06 -7.87
CA LYS A 1 -16.12 -15.75 -8.39
C LYS A 1 -15.60 -14.93 -9.57
N ILE A 2 -14.67 -14.00 -9.34
CA ILE A 2 -14.01 -13.24 -10.40
C ILE A 2 -12.93 -14.16 -10.98
N LYS A 3 -13.13 -14.65 -12.21
CA LYS A 3 -12.11 -15.39 -12.95
C LYS A 3 -11.03 -14.41 -13.38
N GLY A 4 -9.85 -14.45 -12.75
CA GLY A 4 -8.71 -13.62 -13.16
C GLY A 4 -8.36 -13.84 -14.62
N LYS A 5 -8.09 -12.76 -15.36
CA LYS A 5 -7.63 -12.82 -16.75
C LYS A 5 -6.29 -13.57 -16.81
N LYS A 6 -6.18 -14.56 -17.67
CA LYS A 6 -4.92 -15.24 -18.01
C LYS A 6 -4.31 -14.60 -19.24
N VAL A 7 -3.05 -14.21 -19.16
CA VAL A 7 -2.23 -13.81 -20.31
C VAL A 7 -1.04 -14.76 -20.37
N ASN A 8 -0.84 -15.43 -21.51
CA ASN A 8 0.22 -16.44 -21.72
C ASN A 8 0.24 -17.55 -20.66
N GLY A 9 -0.95 -18.04 -20.23
CA GLY A 9 -1.06 -19.11 -19.23
C GLY A 9 -0.82 -18.72 -17.78
N LYS A 10 -0.38 -17.49 -17.50
CA LYS A 10 -0.12 -16.96 -16.16
C LYS A 10 -1.32 -16.16 -15.65
N GLN A 11 -1.79 -16.46 -14.46
CA GLN A 11 -2.83 -15.66 -13.81
C GLN A 11 -2.24 -14.29 -13.45
N MET A 12 -2.81 -13.21 -13.95
CA MET A 12 -2.40 -11.85 -13.60
C MET A 12 -2.85 -11.54 -12.16
N ARG A 13 -1.96 -10.97 -11.36
CA ARG A 13 -2.24 -10.53 -9.99
C ARG A 13 -2.80 -9.10 -10.03
N THR A 14 -4.09 -9.02 -10.38
CA THR A 14 -4.79 -7.75 -10.54
C THR A 14 -6.02 -7.68 -9.65
N SER A 15 -6.40 -6.48 -9.23
CA SER A 15 -7.63 -6.22 -8.50
C SER A 15 -8.28 -4.93 -8.97
N THR A 16 -9.60 -4.86 -8.82
CA THR A 16 -10.38 -3.66 -9.09
C THR A 16 -11.31 -3.42 -7.91
N ILE A 17 -11.15 -2.27 -7.26
CA ILE A 17 -11.94 -1.87 -6.09
C ILE A 17 -12.77 -0.64 -6.46
N GLU A 18 -14.04 -0.70 -6.15
CA GLU A 18 -14.93 0.46 -6.10
C GLU A 18 -15.44 0.61 -4.66
N ARG A 19 -15.34 1.81 -4.10
CA ARG A 19 -15.86 2.17 -2.79
C ARG A 19 -16.66 3.47 -2.91
N ILE A 20 -17.91 3.43 -2.49
CA ILE A 20 -18.80 4.56 -2.47
C ILE A 20 -19.34 4.70 -1.06
N THR A 21 -19.15 5.87 -0.46
CA THR A 21 -19.73 6.29 0.81
C THR A 21 -20.57 7.55 0.59
N ASN A 22 -21.09 8.14 1.65
CA ASN A 22 -21.73 9.46 1.57
C ASN A 22 -20.71 10.59 1.37
N GLU A 23 -19.44 10.34 1.69
CA GLU A 23 -18.37 11.34 1.75
C GLU A 23 -17.40 11.21 0.57
N THR A 24 -17.20 9.98 0.06
CA THR A 24 -16.19 9.70 -0.96
C THR A 24 -16.68 8.74 -2.02
N LYS A 25 -16.06 8.83 -3.21
CA LYS A 25 -16.12 7.81 -4.24
C LYS A 25 -14.71 7.50 -4.73
N VAL A 26 -14.25 6.27 -4.53
CA VAL A 26 -12.92 5.80 -4.94
C VAL A 26 -13.05 4.64 -5.92
N ASN A 27 -12.38 4.76 -7.08
CA ASN A 27 -12.21 3.69 -8.05
C ASN A 27 -10.72 3.41 -8.20
N LEU A 28 -10.32 2.15 -8.03
CA LEU A 28 -8.93 1.73 -8.05
C LEU A 28 -8.75 0.47 -8.86
N VAL A 29 -7.75 0.45 -9.74
CA VAL A 29 -7.26 -0.74 -10.45
C VAL A 29 -5.78 -0.93 -10.14
N LEU A 30 -5.42 -2.11 -9.65
CA LEU A 30 -4.05 -2.49 -9.29
C LEU A 30 -3.58 -3.65 -10.14
N ASN A 31 -2.33 -3.59 -10.61
CA ASN A 31 -1.63 -4.71 -11.21
C ASN A 31 -0.26 -4.87 -10.53
N LEU A 32 -0.07 -5.96 -9.78
CA LEU A 32 1.19 -6.25 -9.08
C LEU A 32 2.33 -6.63 -10.03
N ASP A 33 2.00 -7.09 -11.24
CA ASP A 33 2.97 -7.49 -12.29
C ASP A 33 3.19 -6.35 -13.31
N GLY A 34 3.06 -5.09 -12.85
CA GLY A 34 3.22 -3.88 -13.63
C GLY A 34 4.67 -3.45 -13.85
N VAL A 35 4.82 -2.21 -14.30
CA VAL A 35 6.12 -1.56 -14.55
C VAL A 35 6.25 -0.19 -13.85
N GLY A 36 5.34 0.13 -12.96
CA GLY A 36 5.33 1.39 -12.19
C GLY A 36 4.56 2.52 -12.86
N ARG A 37 3.55 2.21 -13.68
CA ARG A 37 2.71 3.22 -14.31
C ARG A 37 1.62 3.69 -13.35
N GLY A 38 1.61 5.00 -13.05
CA GLY A 38 0.59 5.67 -12.25
C GLY A 38 -0.38 6.46 -13.13
N LYS A 39 -1.69 6.35 -12.82
CA LYS A 39 -2.71 7.27 -13.28
C LYS A 39 -3.56 7.64 -12.08
N ILE A 40 -3.13 8.69 -11.37
CA ILE A 40 -3.62 9.02 -10.04
C ILE A 40 -4.30 10.38 -10.09
N LYS A 41 -5.50 10.47 -9.52
CA LYS A 41 -6.28 11.68 -9.40
C LYS A 41 -7.12 11.63 -8.15
N THR A 42 -6.67 12.28 -7.08
CA THR A 42 -7.43 12.44 -5.83
C THR A 42 -7.97 13.84 -5.62
N ASN A 43 -7.55 14.81 -6.45
CA ASN A 43 -7.75 16.25 -6.30
C ASN A 43 -7.00 16.84 -5.08
N ILE A 44 -6.03 16.12 -4.55
CA ILE A 44 -5.11 16.55 -3.50
C ILE A 44 -3.69 16.45 -4.06
N PRO A 45 -3.12 17.53 -4.63
CA PRO A 45 -1.91 17.46 -5.46
C PRO A 45 -0.70 16.85 -4.76
N PHE A 46 -0.49 17.16 -3.48
CA PHE A 46 0.61 16.59 -2.72
C PHE A 46 0.43 15.07 -2.53
N PHE A 47 -0.78 14.63 -2.26
CA PHE A 47 -1.07 13.20 -2.09
C PHE A 47 -0.98 12.44 -3.42
N ASP A 48 -1.43 13.05 -4.53
CA ASP A 48 -1.23 12.49 -5.88
C ASP A 48 0.26 12.23 -6.14
N HIS A 49 1.11 13.24 -5.86
CA HIS A 49 2.56 13.11 -5.99
C HIS A 49 3.14 11.99 -5.10
N MET A 50 2.70 11.87 -3.86
CA MET A 50 3.14 10.78 -2.95
C MET A 50 2.76 9.39 -3.48
N LEU A 51 1.54 9.23 -3.98
CA LEU A 51 1.08 7.96 -4.56
C LEU A 51 1.81 7.62 -5.87
N GLU A 52 2.19 8.62 -6.67
CA GLU A 52 3.03 8.43 -7.86
C GLU A 52 4.41 7.88 -7.46
N GLN A 53 5.04 8.42 -6.41
CA GLN A 53 6.31 7.90 -5.89
C GLN A 53 6.19 6.45 -5.45
N LEU A 54 5.14 6.11 -4.68
CA LEU A 54 4.89 4.73 -4.25
C LEU A 54 4.74 3.80 -5.47
N THR A 55 3.92 4.20 -6.43
CA THR A 55 3.62 3.42 -7.64
C THR A 55 4.88 3.17 -8.46
N PHE A 56 5.64 4.21 -8.77
CA PHE A 56 6.87 4.11 -9.55
C PHE A 56 7.90 3.21 -8.88
N HIS A 57 8.16 3.41 -7.59
CA HIS A 57 9.19 2.68 -6.85
C HIS A 57 8.79 1.24 -6.51
N SER A 58 7.49 0.92 -6.47
CA SER A 58 7.01 -0.45 -6.29
C SER A 58 6.98 -1.27 -7.57
N SER A 59 7.06 -0.62 -8.73
CA SER A 59 6.87 -1.23 -10.05
C SER A 59 5.49 -1.87 -10.25
N VAL A 60 4.50 -1.57 -9.40
CA VAL A 60 3.10 -1.92 -9.67
C VAL A 60 2.48 -0.92 -10.64
N ASP A 61 1.46 -1.30 -11.41
CA ASP A 61 0.65 -0.32 -12.12
C ASP A 61 -0.59 0.01 -11.27
N LEU A 62 -0.88 1.31 -11.11
CA LEU A 62 -1.99 1.80 -10.30
C LEU A 62 -2.80 2.85 -11.07
N GLU A 63 -4.08 2.58 -11.30
CA GLU A 63 -5.06 3.60 -11.65
C GLU A 63 -5.90 3.89 -10.41
N LEU A 64 -5.94 5.14 -9.96
CA LEU A 64 -6.72 5.58 -8.81
C LEU A 64 -7.40 6.90 -9.12
N ASN A 65 -8.73 6.91 -9.00
CA ASN A 65 -9.55 8.11 -9.12
C ASN A 65 -10.42 8.22 -7.86
N ALA A 66 -10.20 9.28 -7.08
CA ALA A 66 -10.96 9.57 -5.88
C ALA A 66 -11.63 10.94 -5.98
N ARG A 67 -12.86 11.02 -5.49
CA ARG A 67 -13.59 12.26 -5.24
C ARG A 67 -14.14 12.18 -3.84
N GLY A 68 -13.93 13.20 -3.04
CA GLY A 68 -14.42 13.30 -1.68
C GLY A 68 -14.80 14.72 -1.32
N ASP A 69 -15.20 14.89 -0.09
CA ASP A 69 -15.62 16.13 0.55
C ASP A 69 -14.42 17.02 0.97
N ILE A 70 -13.49 17.22 0.05
CA ILE A 70 -12.21 17.94 0.27
C ILE A 70 -12.38 19.40 0.69
N ASP A 71 -13.57 19.95 0.60
CA ASP A 71 -13.93 21.27 1.12
C ASP A 71 -14.03 21.29 2.66
N ILE A 72 -14.22 20.12 3.29
CA ILE A 72 -14.19 19.93 4.74
C ILE A 72 -12.73 19.79 5.18
N ASP A 73 -12.11 18.67 4.80
CA ASP A 73 -10.68 18.38 4.92
C ASP A 73 -10.29 17.22 3.99
N PHE A 74 -9.08 16.71 4.09
CA PHE A 74 -8.61 15.61 3.24
C PHE A 74 -8.71 14.23 3.91
N HIS A 75 -9.16 14.15 5.17
CA HIS A 75 -9.10 12.92 5.97
C HIS A 75 -9.83 11.76 5.30
N HIS A 76 -11.13 11.91 5.02
CA HIS A 76 -11.95 10.86 4.43
C HIS A 76 -11.40 10.37 3.08
N SER A 77 -10.92 11.29 2.23
CA SER A 77 -10.35 10.96 0.93
C SER A 77 -9.05 10.16 1.05
N VAL A 78 -8.15 10.55 1.96
CA VAL A 78 -6.86 9.90 2.17
C VAL A 78 -7.04 8.52 2.81
N GLU A 79 -7.89 8.41 3.84
CA GLU A 79 -8.20 7.16 4.51
C GLU A 79 -8.84 6.15 3.53
N ASP A 80 -9.86 6.57 2.78
CA ASP A 80 -10.56 5.71 1.84
C ASP A 80 -9.67 5.24 0.68
N CYS A 81 -8.72 6.06 0.23
CA CYS A 81 -7.69 5.63 -0.71
C CYS A 81 -6.79 4.53 -0.08
N GLY A 82 -6.41 4.68 1.18
CA GLY A 82 -5.65 3.67 1.93
C GLY A 82 -6.42 2.35 2.08
N ILE A 83 -7.71 2.42 2.43
CA ILE A 83 -8.63 1.26 2.51
C ILE A 83 -8.69 0.54 1.16
N CYS A 84 -8.94 1.29 0.07
CA CYS A 84 -9.06 0.71 -1.27
C CYS A 84 -7.76 0.08 -1.73
N LEU A 85 -6.62 0.75 -1.51
CA LEU A 85 -5.31 0.20 -1.87
C LEU A 85 -4.99 -1.06 -1.08
N GLY A 86 -5.25 -1.07 0.23
CA GLY A 86 -5.07 -2.25 1.09
C GLY A 86 -5.89 -3.45 0.61
N LYS A 87 -7.18 -3.25 0.32
CA LYS A 87 -8.07 -4.28 -0.23
C LYS A 87 -7.59 -4.80 -1.58
N ALA A 88 -7.15 -3.88 -2.46
CA ALA A 88 -6.63 -4.25 -3.77
C ALA A 88 -5.38 -5.14 -3.65
N PHE A 89 -4.46 -4.82 -2.74
CA PHE A 89 -3.30 -5.67 -2.46
C PHE A 89 -3.72 -7.04 -1.91
N MET A 90 -4.65 -7.09 -0.96
CA MET A 90 -5.15 -8.34 -0.39
C MET A 90 -5.74 -9.26 -1.47
N GLU A 91 -6.58 -8.71 -2.36
CA GLU A 91 -7.20 -9.46 -3.46
C GLU A 91 -6.18 -9.91 -4.51
N ALA A 92 -5.28 -9.00 -4.94
CA ALA A 92 -4.29 -9.30 -5.98
C ALA A 92 -3.22 -10.30 -5.52
N LEU A 93 -2.87 -10.31 -4.22
CA LEU A 93 -1.94 -11.28 -3.63
C LEU A 93 -2.56 -12.68 -3.50
N GLY A 94 -3.88 -12.77 -3.41
CA GLY A 94 -4.59 -14.04 -3.31
C GLY A 94 -4.05 -14.95 -2.19
N ASP A 95 -3.68 -16.18 -2.53
CA ASP A 95 -3.15 -17.15 -1.58
C ASP A 95 -1.69 -16.94 -1.17
N LYS A 96 -1.05 -15.89 -1.73
CA LYS A 96 0.34 -15.49 -1.45
C LYS A 96 1.40 -16.55 -1.77
N LYS A 97 1.07 -17.52 -2.64
CA LYS A 97 2.04 -18.54 -3.07
C LYS A 97 3.18 -17.92 -3.87
N GLY A 98 4.39 -18.37 -3.58
CA GLY A 98 5.59 -18.02 -4.32
C GLY A 98 6.04 -16.56 -4.18
N ILE A 99 5.40 -15.72 -3.35
CA ILE A 99 5.91 -14.37 -3.08
C ILE A 99 7.01 -14.40 -2.03
N ASN A 100 7.88 -13.38 -2.02
CA ASN A 100 8.87 -13.23 -0.93
C ASN A 100 8.20 -12.94 0.41
N ARG A 101 7.00 -12.33 0.42
CA ARG A 101 6.21 -11.96 1.58
C ARG A 101 6.79 -10.78 2.37
N TYR A 102 8.12 -10.78 2.61
CA TYR A 102 8.82 -9.73 3.35
C TYR A 102 9.47 -8.75 2.38
N GLY A 103 9.42 -7.48 2.75
CA GLY A 103 10.18 -6.42 2.08
C GLY A 103 10.63 -5.38 3.08
N PHE A 104 11.83 -4.85 2.88
CA PHE A 104 12.35 -3.77 3.71
C PHE A 104 13.25 -2.86 2.87
N PHE A 105 13.30 -1.59 3.24
CA PHE A 105 14.17 -0.65 2.58
C PHE A 105 14.63 0.45 3.54
N LEU A 106 15.89 0.80 3.44
CA LEU A 106 16.49 1.97 4.05
C LEU A 106 16.74 2.98 2.93
N LEU A 107 16.03 4.11 2.96
CA LEU A 107 16.02 5.07 1.87
C LEU A 107 16.51 6.43 2.34
N PRO A 108 17.64 6.93 1.78
CA PRO A 108 18.06 8.31 1.95
C PRO A 108 17.37 9.20 0.91
N MET A 109 16.95 10.39 1.30
CA MET A 109 16.50 11.45 0.43
C MET A 109 16.96 12.77 1.01
N ASP A 110 18.04 13.33 0.47
CA ASP A 110 18.74 14.51 0.98
C ASP A 110 18.99 14.42 2.48
N ASP A 111 18.31 15.22 3.31
CA ASP A 111 18.40 15.21 4.76
C ASP A 111 17.64 14.04 5.41
N ALA A 112 16.67 13.45 4.72
CA ALA A 112 15.82 12.43 5.29
C ALA A 112 16.41 11.02 5.13
N LEU A 113 16.34 10.23 6.20
CA LEU A 113 16.69 8.80 6.20
C LEU A 113 15.54 8.01 6.81
N ILE A 114 14.87 7.20 5.99
CA ILE A 114 13.69 6.44 6.37
C ILE A 114 13.93 4.95 6.26
N ARG A 115 13.49 4.20 7.26
CA ARG A 115 13.43 2.74 7.27
C ARG A 115 11.99 2.25 7.21
N VAL A 116 11.69 1.37 6.26
CA VAL A 116 10.41 0.67 6.14
C VAL A 116 10.65 -0.82 6.16
N ALA A 117 9.84 -1.57 6.94
CA ALA A 117 9.79 -3.03 6.93
C ALA A 117 8.33 -3.49 6.82
N LEU A 118 8.06 -4.43 5.91
CA LEU A 118 6.74 -4.89 5.51
C LEU A 118 6.67 -6.42 5.55
N ASP A 119 5.59 -6.98 6.12
CA ASP A 119 5.25 -8.40 6.07
C ASP A 119 3.78 -8.57 5.67
N PHE A 120 3.50 -9.18 4.52
CA PHE A 120 2.15 -9.57 4.12
C PHE A 120 1.66 -10.83 4.86
N SER A 121 1.71 -10.79 6.18
CA SER A 121 1.42 -11.92 7.08
C SER A 121 -0.05 -12.32 7.17
N GLY A 122 -0.97 -11.45 6.80
CA GLY A 122 -2.41 -11.54 7.11
C GLY A 122 -2.78 -10.97 8.48
N ARG A 123 -1.82 -10.43 9.24
CA ARG A 123 -2.02 -9.77 10.54
C ARG A 123 -1.67 -8.30 10.41
N SER A 124 -2.69 -7.46 10.46
CA SER A 124 -2.52 -6.01 10.37
C SER A 124 -1.85 -5.46 11.64
N PHE A 125 -0.83 -4.65 11.44
CA PHE A 125 -0.17 -3.90 12.50
C PHE A 125 0.61 -2.75 11.89
N LEU A 126 0.48 -1.56 12.45
CA LEU A 126 1.30 -0.41 12.09
C LEU A 126 2.13 0.04 13.29
N SER A 127 3.45 0.00 13.15
CA SER A 127 4.40 0.70 14.02
C SER A 127 4.84 1.99 13.32
N TRP A 128 4.48 3.12 13.90
CA TRP A 128 4.77 4.44 13.34
C TRP A 128 5.71 5.22 14.25
N LYS A 129 6.95 5.43 13.80
CA LYS A 129 7.98 6.18 14.51
C LYS A 129 8.50 7.31 13.63
N VAL A 130 7.60 8.17 13.19
CA VAL A 130 7.92 9.35 12.40
C VAL A 130 7.43 10.58 13.14
N ASN A 131 8.30 11.56 13.26
CA ASN A 131 7.99 12.86 13.82
C ASN A 131 8.30 13.94 12.78
N PHE A 132 7.25 14.54 12.23
CA PHE A 132 7.43 15.62 11.24
C PHE A 132 7.77 16.92 11.96
N PRO A 133 8.81 17.65 11.51
CA PRO A 133 9.15 18.98 12.05
C PRO A 133 8.07 20.04 11.81
N SER A 134 7.26 19.87 10.75
CA SER A 134 6.11 20.71 10.41
C SER A 134 4.83 19.89 10.45
N THR A 135 3.69 20.50 10.71
CA THR A 135 2.37 19.85 10.67
C THR A 135 1.82 19.74 9.24
N ARG A 136 2.34 20.55 8.29
CA ARG A 136 1.81 20.65 6.92
C ARG A 136 2.91 20.77 5.88
N VAL A 137 2.60 20.31 4.66
CA VAL A 137 3.29 20.67 3.42
C VAL A 137 2.25 21.24 2.47
N GLY A 138 2.37 22.54 2.14
CA GLY A 138 1.31 23.25 1.44
C GLY A 138 0.02 23.24 2.27
N ASN A 139 -1.07 22.74 1.70
CA ASN A 139 -2.37 22.58 2.37
C ASN A 139 -2.64 21.15 2.85
N PHE A 140 -1.64 20.24 2.79
CA PHE A 140 -1.77 18.86 3.20
C PHE A 140 -1.29 18.65 4.64
N ASP A 141 -2.15 18.16 5.52
CA ASP A 141 -1.83 17.82 6.91
C ASP A 141 -1.03 16.51 6.95
N LEU A 142 0.17 16.54 7.55
CA LEU A 142 1.10 15.40 7.52
C LEU A 142 0.69 14.24 8.42
N GLU A 143 -0.22 14.44 9.38
CA GLU A 143 -0.83 13.34 10.12
C GLU A 143 -1.57 12.36 9.21
N LEU A 144 -2.10 12.83 8.07
CA LEU A 144 -2.80 12.01 7.08
C LEU A 144 -1.89 10.96 6.42
N VAL A 145 -0.58 11.18 6.42
CA VAL A 145 0.37 10.15 5.95
C VAL A 145 0.26 8.90 6.81
N ARG A 146 0.20 9.07 8.14
CA ARG A 146 0.01 7.94 9.07
C ARG A 146 -1.36 7.29 8.88
N GLU A 147 -2.41 8.06 8.71
CA GLU A 147 -3.78 7.55 8.51
C GLU A 147 -3.88 6.72 7.23
N PHE A 148 -3.27 7.18 6.12
CA PHE A 148 -3.17 6.41 4.89
C PHE A 148 -2.51 5.04 5.09
N PHE A 149 -1.34 4.99 5.75
CA PHE A 149 -0.63 3.72 5.98
C PHE A 149 -1.31 2.84 7.02
N ASN A 150 -2.04 3.41 7.98
CA ASN A 150 -2.87 2.66 8.92
C ASN A 150 -4.03 1.96 8.19
N ALA A 151 -4.76 2.70 7.36
CA ALA A 151 -5.82 2.16 6.53
C ALA A 151 -5.31 1.07 5.57
N PHE A 152 -4.16 1.31 4.91
CA PHE A 152 -3.50 0.32 4.06
C PHE A 152 -3.13 -0.95 4.83
N SER A 153 -2.43 -0.83 5.97
CA SER A 153 -2.01 -1.96 6.80
C SER A 153 -3.19 -2.81 7.24
N THR A 154 -4.24 -2.14 7.74
CA THR A 154 -5.45 -2.80 8.22
C THR A 154 -6.15 -3.59 7.13
N ASN A 155 -6.31 -3.01 5.94
CA ASN A 155 -7.09 -3.61 4.86
C ASN A 155 -6.28 -4.58 3.96
N SER A 156 -4.96 -4.51 3.97
CA SER A 156 -4.09 -5.49 3.29
C SER A 156 -3.71 -6.69 4.16
N GLY A 157 -3.96 -6.60 5.47
CA GLY A 157 -3.48 -7.58 6.45
C GLY A 157 -1.95 -7.56 6.57
N ALA A 158 -1.33 -6.39 6.36
CA ALA A 158 0.12 -6.25 6.43
C ALA A 158 0.57 -5.79 7.81
N THR A 159 1.68 -6.37 8.29
CA THR A 159 2.47 -5.78 9.37
C THR A 159 3.42 -4.77 8.73
N LEU A 160 3.37 -3.52 9.17
CA LEU A 160 4.16 -2.42 8.62
C LEU A 160 4.87 -1.66 9.74
N HIS A 161 6.17 -1.48 9.60
CA HIS A 161 6.98 -0.62 10.46
C HIS A 161 7.55 0.51 9.62
N VAL A 162 7.32 1.75 10.05
CA VAL A 162 7.87 2.97 9.44
C VAL A 162 8.62 3.74 10.51
N GLU A 163 9.87 4.00 10.26
CA GLU A 163 10.74 4.70 11.20
C GLU A 163 11.60 5.74 10.47
N MET A 164 11.53 6.97 10.98
CA MET A 164 12.42 8.05 10.60
C MET A 164 13.68 7.97 11.44
N LEU A 165 14.83 7.85 10.80
CA LEU A 165 16.13 7.80 11.46
C LEU A 165 16.77 9.19 11.52
N ASP A 166 16.54 10.00 10.48
CA ASP A 166 17.00 11.38 10.39
C ASP A 166 16.10 12.18 9.43
N GLY A 167 16.11 13.52 9.52
CA GLY A 167 15.44 14.42 8.60
C GLY A 167 14.89 15.68 9.29
N PHE A 168 14.91 16.78 8.56
CA PHE A 168 14.35 18.06 9.02
C PHE A 168 13.40 18.72 8.00
N ASN A 169 13.38 18.25 6.75
CA ASN A 169 12.44 18.72 5.74
C ASN A 169 11.24 17.76 5.66
N SER A 170 10.06 18.21 6.07
CA SER A 170 8.86 17.39 6.13
C SER A 170 8.38 16.88 4.76
N HIS A 171 8.67 17.58 3.65
CA HIS A 171 8.41 17.09 2.29
C HIS A 171 9.33 15.89 1.98
N HIS A 172 10.65 16.04 2.22
CA HIS A 172 11.62 14.97 1.99
C HIS A 172 11.32 13.73 2.82
N ILE A 173 10.95 13.92 4.09
CA ILE A 173 10.54 12.83 4.99
C ILE A 173 9.33 12.09 4.41
N SER A 174 8.27 12.82 4.01
CA SER A 174 7.06 12.22 3.44
C SER A 174 7.37 11.44 2.16
N GLU A 175 8.07 12.05 1.22
CA GLU A 175 8.40 11.43 -0.06
C GLU A 175 9.32 10.21 0.13
N ALA A 176 10.30 10.29 1.04
CA ALA A 176 11.16 9.16 1.40
C ALA A 176 10.34 7.97 1.97
N ILE A 177 9.30 8.23 2.76
CA ILE A 177 8.39 7.19 3.28
C ILE A 177 7.69 6.47 2.12
N PHE A 178 7.06 7.20 1.19
CA PHE A 178 6.35 6.61 0.07
C PHE A 178 7.27 5.85 -0.88
N LYS A 179 8.47 6.38 -1.15
CA LYS A 179 9.51 5.69 -1.94
C LYS A 179 10.01 4.41 -1.26
N ALA A 180 10.33 4.47 0.04
CA ALA A 180 10.78 3.31 0.81
C ALA A 180 9.69 2.24 0.88
N MET A 181 8.43 2.64 1.07
CA MET A 181 7.28 1.74 1.03
C MET A 181 7.16 1.08 -0.35
N GLY A 182 7.28 1.85 -1.45
CA GLY A 182 7.28 1.31 -2.81
C GLY A 182 8.37 0.25 -3.00
N LYS A 183 9.61 0.52 -2.57
CA LYS A 183 10.72 -0.45 -2.64
C LYS A 183 10.46 -1.71 -1.82
N SER A 184 9.90 -1.55 -0.62
CA SER A 184 9.54 -2.67 0.27
C SER A 184 8.42 -3.53 -0.35
N ILE A 185 7.40 -2.91 -0.94
CA ILE A 185 6.35 -3.60 -1.70
C ILE A 185 6.97 -4.41 -2.84
N LYS A 186 7.83 -3.79 -3.66
CA LYS A 186 8.49 -4.47 -4.79
C LYS A 186 9.19 -5.75 -4.35
N MET A 187 9.91 -5.70 -3.24
CA MET A 187 10.57 -6.88 -2.68
C MET A 187 9.58 -7.94 -2.20
N ALA A 188 8.56 -7.52 -1.44
CA ALA A 188 7.61 -8.42 -0.80
C ALA A 188 6.73 -9.17 -1.81
N VAL A 189 6.28 -8.50 -2.89
CA VAL A 189 5.39 -9.08 -3.90
C VAL A 189 6.12 -9.85 -5.00
N ALA A 190 7.46 -9.76 -5.06
CA ALA A 190 8.26 -10.46 -6.05
C ALA A 190 8.06 -11.98 -5.95
N ILE A 191 7.86 -12.61 -7.12
CA ILE A 191 7.68 -14.06 -7.22
C ILE A 191 9.05 -14.75 -7.23
N ASN A 192 9.26 -15.65 -6.28
CA ASN A 192 10.36 -16.58 -6.30
C ASN A 192 9.94 -17.80 -7.13
N LYS A 193 10.53 -17.97 -8.31
CA LYS A 193 10.17 -19.02 -9.26
C LYS A 193 10.50 -20.44 -8.77
N ASP A 194 11.42 -20.53 -7.81
CA ASP A 194 11.91 -21.80 -7.29
C ASP A 194 11.08 -22.30 -6.10
N VAL A 195 10.08 -21.55 -5.66
CA VAL A 195 9.29 -21.83 -4.44
C VAL A 195 7.80 -21.70 -4.74
N GLU A 196 7.14 -22.81 -5.01
CA GLU A 196 5.67 -22.85 -5.19
C GLU A 196 4.88 -23.05 -3.87
N ILE A 197 5.50 -22.76 -2.72
CA ILE A 197 4.87 -22.92 -1.40
C ILE A 197 4.44 -21.56 -0.82
N ILE A 198 3.46 -21.60 0.08
CA ILE A 198 3.13 -20.44 0.91
C ILE A 198 4.33 -20.19 1.83
N PRO A 199 4.87 -18.95 1.92
CA PRO A 199 6.05 -18.65 2.73
C PRO A 199 5.69 -18.64 4.23
N SER A 200 5.31 -19.78 4.76
CA SER A 200 4.94 -20.00 6.15
C SER A 200 5.29 -21.43 6.54
N THR A 201 6.04 -21.62 7.61
CA THR A 201 6.36 -22.93 8.19
C THR A 201 5.13 -23.70 8.67
N LYS A 202 4.01 -23.00 8.87
CA LYS A 202 2.71 -23.59 9.24
C LYS A 202 1.92 -24.10 8.03
N GLY A 203 2.38 -23.87 6.80
CA GLY A 203 1.69 -24.24 5.55
C GLY A 203 0.36 -23.51 5.32
N LEU A 204 0.00 -22.55 6.19
CA LEU A 204 -1.25 -21.79 6.15
C LEU A 204 -0.96 -20.30 6.17
N SER A 205 -1.73 -19.53 5.39
CA SER A 205 -1.92 -18.09 5.61
C SER A 205 -3.22 -17.87 6.38
N LEU A 206 -3.34 -16.81 7.17
CA LEU A 206 -4.56 -16.52 7.95
C LEU A 206 -5.82 -16.36 7.09
N ILE A 207 -5.67 -16.09 5.79
CA ILE A 207 -6.80 -16.07 4.83
C ILE A 207 -7.43 -17.47 4.60
N HIS A 208 -6.79 -18.55 5.03
CA HIS A 208 -7.31 -19.93 4.93
C HIS A 208 -8.03 -20.38 6.21
N ILE A 209 -8.14 -19.52 7.22
CA ILE A 209 -8.99 -19.78 8.38
C ILE A 209 -10.43 -19.44 7.97
N SER A 210 -11.10 -20.40 7.30
CA SER A 210 -12.55 -20.36 7.15
C SER A 210 -13.18 -20.35 8.54
N GLU A 211 -14.27 -19.60 8.72
CA GLU A 211 -15.05 -19.59 9.96
C GLU A 211 -15.32 -21.04 10.43
N PRO A 212 -15.23 -21.30 11.75
CA PRO A 212 -15.60 -22.60 12.26
C PRO A 212 -17.07 -22.85 11.89
N THR A 213 -17.32 -23.92 11.17
CA THR A 213 -18.66 -24.42 10.90
C THR A 213 -19.35 -24.58 12.26
N ARG A 214 -20.33 -23.74 12.55
CA ARG A 214 -21.21 -23.96 13.71
C ARG A 214 -21.93 -25.29 13.47
N LEU A 215 -21.62 -26.28 14.29
CA LEU A 215 -22.45 -27.47 14.50
C LEU A 215 -23.71 -27.04 15.26
#